data_fb68677f80415fe8b6594800681cf9d0
#
_entry.id   fb68677f80415fe8b6594800681cf9d0
#
_cell.length_a   1.000
_cell.length_b   1.000
_cell.length_c   1.000
_cell.angle_alpha   90.00
_cell.angle_beta   90.00
_cell.angle_gamma   90.00
#
_symmetry.space_group_name_H-M   'P 1'
#
loop_
_entity.id
_entity.type
_entity.pdbx_description
1 polymer ?
#
loop_
_entity_poly.entity_id
_entity_poly.type
_entity_poly.pdbx_seq_one_letter_code
_entity_poly.pdbx_strand_id
1 'polypeptide(L)'
;MKHIVLTGGGTAGHVTPNIALIPKLKEAGYKISYIGSYDGMERKLIEDLGIPYYGISSGKLRRYFDPKNFSDPFRVVKGYFEAKKLLKKLKPNVVFSKGGFVSVPVVLAAKACKVPALIHESDMTPGLANKLCIPSAAKVCCNFPETVKCLPENKAVLTGTPIRQELLSGDAREGLKFCGFTAVKPVILVIGGSLGSVAVNNAVRSILPELLKDFQVIHLCGKDKLDASLNGTEGYVQFEYIKDELPDLFAAADLIISRA
;
A
#
# COMPACT_ATOMS: atom_id res chain seq x y z
N MET A 1 9.56 -18.34 -19.98
CA MET A 1 9.07 -17.89 -18.64
C MET A 1 8.31 -16.59 -18.84
N LYS A 2 7.09 -16.47 -18.28
CA LYS A 2 6.31 -15.23 -18.37
C LYS A 2 7.00 -14.14 -17.52
N HIS A 3 6.97 -12.88 -17.99
CA HIS A 3 7.61 -11.76 -17.30
C HIS A 3 6.56 -10.68 -17.00
N ILE A 4 6.47 -10.26 -15.74
CA ILE A 4 5.65 -9.14 -15.29
C ILE A 4 6.52 -7.99 -14.81
N VAL A 5 6.14 -6.79 -15.18
CA VAL A 5 6.69 -5.56 -14.58
C VAL A 5 5.65 -4.98 -13.63
N LEU A 6 6.03 -4.83 -12.36
CA LEU A 6 5.25 -4.13 -11.36
C LEU A 6 5.66 -2.66 -11.33
N THR A 7 4.70 -1.76 -11.05
CA THR A 7 4.97 -0.33 -10.85
C THR A 7 4.01 0.27 -9.83
N GLY A 8 4.47 1.28 -9.14
CA GLY A 8 3.74 1.99 -8.11
C GLY A 8 4.73 2.66 -7.17
N GLY A 9 4.35 3.76 -6.53
CA GLY A 9 5.29 4.42 -5.64
C GLY A 9 4.78 5.73 -5.08
N GLY A 10 5.67 6.40 -4.36
CA GLY A 10 5.40 7.65 -3.68
C GLY A 10 4.79 7.49 -2.29
N THR A 11 4.08 6.41 -2.01
CA THR A 11 3.57 6.06 -0.68
C THR A 11 3.57 4.55 -0.46
N ALA A 12 3.61 4.09 0.80
CA ALA A 12 3.54 2.67 1.13
C ALA A 12 2.27 2.00 0.58
N GLY A 13 1.14 2.71 0.54
CA GLY A 13 -0.13 2.20 0.00
C GLY A 13 -0.08 1.82 -1.49
N HIS A 14 0.86 2.38 -2.27
CA HIS A 14 1.08 1.99 -3.66
C HIS A 14 2.14 0.89 -3.83
N VAL A 15 2.90 0.57 -2.80
CA VAL A 15 4.00 -0.41 -2.85
C VAL A 15 3.60 -1.73 -2.19
N THR A 16 3.05 -1.65 -0.98
CA THR A 16 2.70 -2.84 -0.18
C THR A 16 1.78 -3.83 -0.91
N PRO A 17 0.74 -3.41 -1.65
CA PRO A 17 -0.08 -4.35 -2.40
C PRO A 17 0.68 -5.03 -3.56
N ASN A 18 1.67 -4.34 -4.17
CA ASN A 18 2.55 -4.98 -5.15
C ASN A 18 3.40 -6.06 -4.47
N ILE A 19 3.92 -5.78 -3.26
CA ILE A 19 4.69 -6.74 -2.47
C ILE A 19 3.82 -7.95 -2.13
N ALA A 20 2.56 -7.74 -1.76
CA ALA A 20 1.61 -8.83 -1.45
C ALA A 20 1.36 -9.78 -2.64
N LEU A 21 1.50 -9.30 -3.87
CA LEU A 21 1.35 -10.13 -5.06
C LEU A 21 2.60 -10.96 -5.41
N ILE A 22 3.79 -10.56 -4.94
CA ILE A 22 5.06 -11.18 -5.33
C ILE A 22 5.10 -12.70 -5.06
N PRO A 23 4.70 -13.21 -3.88
CA PRO A 23 4.72 -14.66 -3.62
C PRO A 23 3.88 -15.43 -4.63
N LYS A 24 2.65 -15.01 -4.85
CA LYS A 24 1.73 -15.66 -5.81
C LYS A 24 2.21 -15.57 -7.26
N LEU A 25 2.84 -14.47 -7.65
CA LEU A 25 3.44 -14.33 -8.97
C LEU A 25 4.66 -15.25 -9.15
N LYS A 26 5.48 -15.43 -8.10
CA LYS A 26 6.59 -16.40 -8.12
C LYS A 26 6.09 -17.84 -8.24
N GLU A 27 5.08 -18.22 -7.44
CA GLU A 27 4.42 -19.53 -7.52
C GLU A 27 3.85 -19.80 -8.93
N ALA A 28 3.27 -18.79 -9.56
CA ALA A 28 2.75 -18.87 -10.92
C ALA A 28 3.84 -18.85 -12.02
N GLY A 29 5.13 -18.91 -11.64
CA GLY A 29 6.27 -18.99 -12.54
C GLY A 29 6.60 -17.68 -13.28
N TYR A 30 6.19 -16.53 -12.76
CA TYR A 30 6.54 -15.24 -13.35
C TYR A 30 7.96 -14.79 -12.94
N LYS A 31 8.72 -14.33 -13.92
CA LYS A 31 9.84 -13.41 -13.68
C LYS A 31 9.26 -12.05 -13.33
N ILE A 32 9.77 -11.42 -12.28
CA ILE A 32 9.27 -10.15 -11.79
C ILE A 32 10.36 -9.08 -11.91
N SER A 33 10.00 -7.89 -12.38
CA SER A 33 10.82 -6.69 -12.32
C SER A 33 9.96 -5.53 -11.82
N TYR A 34 10.58 -4.52 -11.24
CA TYR A 34 9.90 -3.34 -10.74
C TYR A 34 10.42 -2.07 -11.43
N ILE A 35 9.50 -1.20 -11.85
CA ILE A 35 9.84 0.15 -12.32
C ILE A 35 9.23 1.15 -11.34
N GLY A 36 10.09 1.99 -10.74
CA GLY A 36 9.69 3.02 -9.77
C GLY A 36 10.50 4.30 -9.97
N SER A 37 10.39 5.25 -9.04
CA SER A 37 11.18 6.49 -9.09
C SER A 37 12.63 6.26 -8.66
N TYR A 38 13.56 7.11 -9.09
CA TYR A 38 14.99 6.99 -8.73
C TYR A 38 15.20 7.00 -7.22
N ASP A 39 14.51 7.90 -6.50
CA ASP A 39 14.72 8.17 -5.07
C ASP A 39 13.45 7.91 -4.25
N GLY A 40 12.55 7.04 -4.74
CA GLY A 40 11.32 6.70 -4.04
C GLY A 40 11.54 5.71 -2.91
N MET A 41 10.68 5.80 -1.89
CA MET A 41 10.67 4.84 -0.78
C MET A 41 10.47 3.39 -1.23
N GLU A 42 9.84 3.21 -2.39
CA GLU A 42 9.60 1.90 -3.01
C GLU A 42 10.90 1.18 -3.37
N ARG A 43 11.97 1.91 -3.67
CA ARG A 43 13.22 1.33 -4.12
C ARG A 43 13.80 0.36 -3.09
N LYS A 44 13.99 0.83 -1.87
CA LYS A 44 14.55 0.00 -0.79
C LYS A 44 13.65 -1.20 -0.49
N LEU A 45 12.34 -0.99 -0.39
CA LEU A 45 11.37 -2.05 -0.10
C LEU A 45 11.39 -3.19 -1.14
N ILE A 46 11.64 -2.86 -2.39
CA ILE A 46 11.66 -3.82 -3.50
C ILE A 46 13.04 -4.48 -3.65
N GLU A 47 14.13 -3.72 -3.50
CA GLU A 47 15.50 -4.25 -3.55
C GLU A 47 15.76 -5.23 -2.39
N ASP A 48 15.23 -4.96 -1.19
CA ASP A 48 15.32 -5.86 -0.02
C ASP A 48 14.64 -7.22 -0.26
N LEU A 49 13.71 -7.32 -1.21
CA LEU A 49 13.05 -8.58 -1.62
C LEU A 49 13.80 -9.31 -2.76
N GLY A 50 14.96 -8.80 -3.18
CA GLY A 50 15.74 -9.35 -4.28
C GLY A 50 15.08 -9.21 -5.66
N ILE A 51 14.13 -8.27 -5.82
CA ILE A 51 13.46 -8.00 -7.09
C ILE A 51 14.26 -6.94 -7.87
N PRO A 52 14.60 -7.21 -9.16
CA PRO A 52 15.28 -6.22 -10.00
C PRO A 52 14.48 -4.92 -10.09
N TYR A 53 15.09 -3.82 -9.66
CA TYR A 53 14.50 -2.48 -9.63
C TYR A 53 15.11 -1.58 -10.72
N TYR A 54 14.27 -0.80 -11.38
CA TYR A 54 14.67 0.15 -12.42
C TYR A 54 14.06 1.52 -12.11
N GLY A 55 14.91 2.51 -11.85
CA GLY A 55 14.50 3.89 -11.60
C GLY A 55 14.15 4.63 -12.88
N ILE A 56 13.11 5.45 -12.83
CA ILE A 56 12.76 6.41 -13.87
C ILE A 56 12.49 7.80 -13.29
N SER A 57 12.54 8.82 -14.12
CA SER A 57 12.09 10.15 -13.77
C SER A 57 10.58 10.16 -13.54
N SER A 58 10.15 10.77 -12.45
CA SER A 58 8.73 10.94 -12.14
C SER A 58 8.46 12.35 -11.63
N GLY A 59 7.31 12.91 -11.97
CA GLY A 59 6.81 14.19 -11.44
C GLY A 59 5.72 13.91 -10.40
N LYS A 60 5.57 14.80 -9.42
CA LYS A 60 4.43 14.80 -8.48
C LYS A 60 3.52 15.97 -8.87
N LEU A 61 2.37 15.69 -9.48
CA LEU A 61 1.35 16.71 -9.64
C LEU A 61 0.75 17.04 -8.26
N ARG A 62 1.23 18.14 -7.65
CA ARG A 62 0.74 18.60 -6.35
C ARG A 62 -0.57 19.36 -6.55
N ARG A 63 -1.52 19.15 -5.64
CA ARG A 63 -2.83 19.86 -5.67
C ARG A 63 -2.74 21.33 -5.25
N TYR A 64 -1.58 21.78 -4.73
CA TYR A 64 -1.30 23.16 -4.33
C TYR A 64 -0.26 23.78 -5.25
N PHE A 65 -0.20 25.10 -5.27
CA PHE A 65 0.78 25.86 -6.08
C PHE A 65 2.19 25.59 -5.54
N ASP A 66 3.03 24.96 -6.36
CA ASP A 66 4.45 24.68 -6.08
C ASP A 66 5.23 24.96 -7.38
N PRO A 67 6.32 25.73 -7.36
CA PRO A 67 7.15 25.98 -8.53
C PRO A 67 7.60 24.71 -9.25
N LYS A 68 7.74 23.60 -8.52
CA LYS A 68 8.06 22.29 -9.09
C LYS A 68 6.97 21.73 -10.00
N ASN A 69 5.74 22.22 -9.92
CA ASN A 69 4.67 21.84 -10.85
C ASN A 69 4.98 22.22 -12.31
N PHE A 70 5.84 23.22 -12.53
CA PHE A 70 6.29 23.58 -13.89
C PHE A 70 7.34 22.60 -14.44
N SER A 71 8.18 22.00 -13.61
CA SER A 71 9.19 21.02 -14.03
C SER A 71 8.66 19.59 -14.09
N ASP A 72 7.60 19.28 -13.35
CA ASP A 72 7.05 17.93 -13.23
C ASP A 72 6.49 17.35 -14.55
N PRO A 73 5.84 18.11 -15.47
CA PRO A 73 5.48 17.62 -16.78
C PRO A 73 6.67 17.14 -17.62
N PHE A 74 7.78 17.88 -17.59
CA PHE A 74 9.01 17.48 -18.29
C PHE A 74 9.62 16.22 -17.71
N ARG A 75 9.54 16.04 -16.38
CA ARG A 75 9.97 14.80 -15.70
C ARG A 75 9.10 13.61 -16.10
N VAL A 76 7.78 13.80 -16.23
CA VAL A 76 6.86 12.75 -16.70
C VAL A 76 7.17 12.36 -18.14
N VAL A 77 7.43 13.32 -19.03
CA VAL A 77 7.82 13.06 -20.42
C VAL A 77 9.15 12.31 -20.48
N LYS A 78 10.16 12.75 -19.70
CA LYS A 78 11.44 12.04 -19.60
C LYS A 78 11.23 10.61 -19.10
N GLY A 79 10.45 10.43 -18.01
CA GLY A 79 10.12 9.12 -17.46
C GLY A 79 9.40 8.21 -18.46
N TYR A 80 8.55 8.77 -19.32
CA TYR A 80 7.92 8.01 -20.41
C TYR A 80 8.95 7.41 -21.38
N PHE A 81 9.94 8.17 -21.83
CA PHE A 81 10.97 7.67 -22.74
C PHE A 81 11.89 6.66 -22.04
N GLU A 82 12.23 6.88 -20.76
CA GLU A 82 13.00 5.96 -19.94
C GLU A 82 12.23 4.63 -19.76
N ALA A 83 10.94 4.69 -19.37
CA ALA A 83 10.09 3.51 -19.24
C ALA A 83 9.93 2.76 -20.56
N LYS A 84 9.75 3.48 -21.68
CA LYS A 84 9.66 2.88 -23.02
C LYS A 84 10.93 2.13 -23.40
N LYS A 85 12.11 2.68 -23.10
CA LYS A 85 13.41 2.03 -23.32
C LYS A 85 13.53 0.76 -22.46
N LEU A 86 13.14 0.83 -21.18
CA LEU A 86 13.15 -0.31 -20.26
C LEU A 86 12.20 -1.41 -20.72
N LEU A 87 10.95 -1.10 -21.07
CA LEU A 87 9.96 -2.07 -21.52
C LEU A 87 10.40 -2.77 -22.83
N LYS A 88 11.01 -2.05 -23.76
CA LYS A 88 11.62 -2.64 -24.97
C LYS A 88 12.77 -3.61 -24.64
N LYS A 89 13.57 -3.30 -23.62
CA LYS A 89 14.69 -4.15 -23.18
C LYS A 89 14.16 -5.37 -22.40
N LEU A 90 13.23 -5.17 -21.48
CA LEU A 90 12.69 -6.21 -20.59
C LEU A 90 11.70 -7.15 -21.28
N LYS A 91 11.00 -6.65 -22.32
CA LYS A 91 9.99 -7.37 -23.08
C LYS A 91 8.99 -8.12 -22.18
N PRO A 92 8.33 -7.44 -21.22
CA PRO A 92 7.39 -8.11 -20.33
C PRO A 92 6.12 -8.51 -21.07
N ASN A 93 5.45 -9.55 -20.58
CA ASN A 93 4.16 -9.98 -21.09
C ASN A 93 3.03 -9.07 -20.58
N VAL A 94 3.21 -8.46 -19.41
CA VAL A 94 2.22 -7.60 -18.76
C VAL A 94 2.88 -6.60 -17.82
N VAL A 95 2.27 -5.43 -17.70
CA VAL A 95 2.57 -4.44 -16.66
C VAL A 95 1.42 -4.42 -15.66
N PHE A 96 1.72 -4.43 -14.36
CA PHE A 96 0.74 -4.20 -13.30
C PHE A 96 1.11 -2.93 -12.54
N SER A 97 0.15 -2.02 -12.40
CA SER A 97 0.32 -0.74 -11.73
C SER A 97 -0.61 -0.61 -10.54
N LYS A 98 -0.05 -0.34 -9.37
CA LYS A 98 -0.82 -0.02 -8.16
C LYS A 98 -1.14 1.47 -8.03
N GLY A 99 -0.70 2.28 -8.97
CA GLY A 99 -0.92 3.72 -8.95
C GLY A 99 0.27 4.53 -8.43
N GLY A 100 0.00 5.80 -8.11
CA GLY A 100 1.04 6.80 -7.87
C GLY A 100 1.56 7.42 -9.17
N PHE A 101 2.16 8.62 -9.07
CA PHE A 101 2.54 9.38 -10.27
C PHE A 101 3.64 8.71 -11.11
N VAL A 102 4.50 7.89 -10.51
CA VAL A 102 5.52 7.11 -11.23
C VAL A 102 4.89 6.08 -12.19
N SER A 103 3.67 5.63 -11.91
CA SER A 103 2.97 4.68 -12.77
C SER A 103 2.52 5.27 -14.09
N VAL A 104 2.23 6.58 -14.14
CA VAL A 104 1.70 7.24 -15.35
C VAL A 104 2.62 7.04 -16.55
N PRO A 105 3.92 7.44 -16.50
CA PRO A 105 4.82 7.22 -17.62
C PRO A 105 4.98 5.74 -17.99
N VAL A 106 4.93 4.83 -17.01
CA VAL A 106 5.09 3.39 -17.27
C VAL A 106 3.89 2.82 -18.01
N VAL A 107 2.65 3.14 -17.60
CA VAL A 107 1.42 2.66 -18.24
C VAL A 107 1.26 3.22 -19.65
N LEU A 108 1.57 4.50 -19.85
CA LEU A 108 1.57 5.12 -21.19
C LEU A 108 2.62 4.47 -22.10
N ALA A 109 3.82 4.22 -21.59
CA ALA A 109 4.88 3.54 -22.34
C ALA A 109 4.50 2.08 -22.67
N ALA A 110 3.83 1.37 -21.76
CA ALA A 110 3.33 0.01 -22.00
C ALA A 110 2.38 -0.04 -23.20
N LYS A 111 1.41 0.89 -23.27
CA LYS A 111 0.52 1.03 -24.44
C LYS A 111 1.32 1.25 -25.73
N ALA A 112 2.29 2.17 -25.71
CA ALA A 112 3.12 2.46 -26.88
C ALA A 112 4.02 1.28 -27.30
N CYS A 113 4.36 0.38 -26.35
CA CYS A 113 5.10 -0.85 -26.61
C CYS A 113 4.18 -2.05 -26.92
N LYS A 114 2.86 -1.86 -26.98
CA LYS A 114 1.86 -2.94 -27.15
C LYS A 114 1.91 -4.00 -26.04
N VAL A 115 2.35 -3.61 -24.84
CA VAL A 115 2.34 -4.46 -23.64
C VAL A 115 1.04 -4.17 -22.87
N PRO A 116 0.19 -5.17 -22.59
CA PRO A 116 -1.03 -4.96 -21.81
C PRO A 116 -0.69 -4.46 -20.41
N ALA A 117 -1.38 -3.41 -19.94
CA ALA A 117 -1.25 -2.88 -18.61
C ALA A 117 -2.53 -3.10 -17.81
N LEU A 118 -2.40 -3.69 -16.63
CA LEU A 118 -3.45 -3.78 -15.62
C LEU A 118 -3.16 -2.69 -14.59
N ILE A 119 -4.16 -1.90 -14.24
CA ILE A 119 -4.04 -0.89 -13.17
C ILE A 119 -4.99 -1.24 -12.04
N HIS A 120 -4.66 -0.81 -10.84
CA HIS A 120 -5.48 -1.07 -9.66
C HIS A 120 -5.83 0.23 -8.95
N GLU A 121 -7.13 0.41 -8.69
CA GLU A 121 -7.67 1.53 -7.92
C GLU A 121 -8.12 1.06 -6.54
N SER A 122 -7.68 1.74 -5.50
CA SER A 122 -8.03 1.42 -4.12
C SER A 122 -9.14 2.30 -3.55
N ASP A 123 -9.31 3.48 -4.10
CA ASP A 123 -10.28 4.46 -3.62
C ASP A 123 -11.64 4.25 -4.29
N MET A 124 -12.70 4.76 -3.66
CA MET A 124 -14.06 4.69 -4.22
C MET A 124 -14.19 5.42 -5.57
N THR A 125 -13.36 6.43 -5.79
CA THR A 125 -13.28 7.16 -7.07
C THR A 125 -11.85 7.18 -7.58
N PRO A 126 -11.64 6.98 -8.90
CA PRO A 126 -10.30 6.95 -9.45
C PRO A 126 -9.49 8.22 -9.15
N GLY A 127 -8.30 8.03 -8.57
CA GLY A 127 -7.35 9.11 -8.34
C GLY A 127 -6.79 9.66 -9.68
N LEU A 128 -6.19 10.88 -9.64
CA LEU A 128 -5.72 11.57 -10.85
C LEU A 128 -4.74 10.73 -11.67
N ALA A 129 -3.79 10.05 -11.02
CA ALA A 129 -2.83 9.19 -11.71
C ALA A 129 -3.53 8.04 -12.47
N ASN A 130 -4.50 7.38 -11.83
CA ASN A 130 -5.27 6.33 -12.47
C ASN A 130 -6.20 6.87 -13.55
N LYS A 131 -6.82 8.04 -13.38
CA LYS A 131 -7.62 8.68 -14.44
C LYS A 131 -6.80 8.88 -15.71
N LEU A 132 -5.54 9.29 -15.61
CA LEU A 132 -4.63 9.43 -16.75
C LEU A 132 -4.24 8.07 -17.37
N CYS A 133 -4.22 7.00 -16.57
CA CYS A 133 -3.85 5.66 -17.02
C CYS A 133 -5.02 4.87 -17.64
N ILE A 134 -6.26 5.08 -17.19
CA ILE A 134 -7.46 4.32 -17.63
C ILE A 134 -7.58 4.20 -19.15
N PRO A 135 -7.38 5.26 -19.98
CA PRO A 135 -7.47 5.14 -21.45
C PRO A 135 -6.43 4.19 -22.04
N SER A 136 -5.30 4.01 -21.35
CA SER A 136 -4.16 3.17 -21.79
C SER A 136 -4.15 1.79 -21.16
N ALA A 137 -4.93 1.55 -20.14
CA ALA A 137 -5.03 0.26 -19.45
C ALA A 137 -5.87 -0.74 -20.22
N ALA A 138 -5.47 -2.01 -20.19
CA ALA A 138 -6.26 -3.13 -20.69
C ALA A 138 -7.41 -3.48 -19.74
N LYS A 139 -7.15 -3.47 -18.42
CA LYS A 139 -8.14 -3.68 -17.36
C LYS A 139 -7.82 -2.75 -16.17
N VAL A 140 -8.85 -2.44 -15.40
CA VAL A 140 -8.80 -1.66 -14.18
C VAL A 140 -9.39 -2.50 -13.05
N CYS A 141 -8.53 -3.04 -12.22
CA CYS A 141 -8.91 -3.72 -10.98
C CYS A 141 -9.34 -2.68 -9.95
N CYS A 142 -10.33 -2.97 -9.14
CA CYS A 142 -10.79 -2.05 -8.09
C CYS A 142 -11.26 -2.78 -6.84
N ASN A 143 -11.26 -2.04 -5.71
CA ASN A 143 -11.64 -2.56 -4.41
C ASN A 143 -13.15 -2.59 -4.20
N PHE A 144 -13.87 -1.60 -4.74
CA PHE A 144 -15.27 -1.36 -4.37
C PHE A 144 -16.22 -1.48 -5.57
N PRO A 145 -17.44 -2.02 -5.38
CA PRO A 145 -18.46 -2.04 -6.43
C PRO A 145 -18.83 -0.64 -6.94
N GLU A 146 -18.73 0.38 -6.08
CA GLU A 146 -18.99 1.79 -6.43
C GLU A 146 -17.96 2.30 -7.44
N THR A 147 -16.70 1.87 -7.30
CA THR A 147 -15.63 2.24 -8.25
C THR A 147 -15.90 1.67 -9.63
N VAL A 148 -16.48 0.46 -9.72
CA VAL A 148 -16.86 -0.16 -11.01
C VAL A 148 -17.77 0.78 -11.81
N LYS A 149 -18.72 1.44 -11.15
CA LYS A 149 -19.67 2.38 -11.80
C LYS A 149 -18.99 3.63 -12.38
N CYS A 150 -17.78 3.96 -11.91
CA CYS A 150 -16.98 5.10 -12.37
C CYS A 150 -16.01 4.73 -13.51
N LEU A 151 -15.96 3.47 -13.93
CA LEU A 151 -15.01 2.93 -14.87
C LEU A 151 -15.70 2.50 -16.17
N PRO A 152 -14.98 2.46 -17.32
CA PRO A 152 -15.50 1.85 -18.54
C PRO A 152 -15.86 0.37 -18.29
N GLU A 153 -17.09 -0.05 -18.63
CA GLU A 153 -17.61 -1.40 -18.37
C GLU A 153 -16.69 -2.52 -18.88
N ASN A 154 -16.15 -2.34 -20.08
CA ASN A 154 -15.27 -3.33 -20.69
C ASN A 154 -13.88 -3.43 -20.03
N LYS A 155 -13.54 -2.54 -19.10
CA LYS A 155 -12.23 -2.52 -18.41
C LYS A 155 -12.32 -2.83 -16.92
N ALA A 156 -13.43 -2.53 -16.27
CA ALA A 156 -13.60 -2.68 -14.82
C ALA A 156 -13.57 -4.16 -14.40
N VAL A 157 -12.87 -4.45 -13.32
CA VAL A 157 -12.82 -5.77 -12.67
C VAL A 157 -12.81 -5.55 -11.15
N LEU A 158 -13.83 -6.03 -10.45
CA LEU A 158 -13.86 -6.01 -8.99
C LEU A 158 -12.96 -7.14 -8.47
N THR A 159 -11.88 -6.79 -7.79
CA THR A 159 -10.87 -7.75 -7.30
C THR A 159 -10.64 -7.68 -5.78
N GLY A 160 -11.01 -6.59 -5.15
CA GLY A 160 -10.54 -6.27 -3.80
C GLY A 160 -9.06 -5.87 -3.77
N THR A 161 -8.54 -5.65 -2.57
CA THR A 161 -7.14 -5.27 -2.33
C THR A 161 -6.26 -6.51 -2.17
N PRO A 162 -5.09 -6.58 -2.81
CA PRO A 162 -4.09 -7.59 -2.49
C PRO A 162 -3.61 -7.44 -1.04
N ILE A 163 -3.77 -8.49 -0.26
CA ILE A 163 -3.39 -8.57 1.16
C ILE A 163 -2.23 -9.55 1.30
N ARG A 164 -1.27 -9.22 2.16
CA ARG A 164 -0.18 -10.14 2.52
C ARG A 164 -0.76 -11.35 3.26
N GLN A 165 -0.46 -12.55 2.77
CA GLN A 165 -1.02 -13.79 3.33
C GLN A 165 -0.57 -14.02 4.78
N GLU A 166 0.62 -13.55 5.14
CA GLU A 166 1.16 -13.62 6.51
C GLU A 166 0.22 -12.96 7.53
N LEU A 167 -0.48 -11.89 7.14
CA LEU A 167 -1.42 -11.19 8.03
C LEU A 167 -2.66 -12.03 8.39
N LEU A 168 -2.92 -13.10 7.64
CA LEU A 168 -4.07 -13.99 7.84
C LEU A 168 -3.70 -15.27 8.61
N SER A 169 -2.43 -15.45 8.96
CA SER A 169 -1.91 -16.68 9.58
C SER A 169 -1.39 -16.47 11.01
N GLY A 170 -1.79 -15.38 11.66
CA GLY A 170 -1.41 -15.09 13.03
C GLY A 170 -2.09 -16.02 14.08
N ASP A 171 -1.45 -16.15 15.23
CA ASP A 171 -1.96 -16.86 16.39
C ASP A 171 -2.42 -15.86 17.46
N ALA A 172 -3.70 -15.88 17.80
CA ALA A 172 -4.29 -14.99 18.80
C ALA A 172 -3.65 -15.16 20.19
N ARG A 173 -3.22 -16.38 20.55
CA ARG A 173 -2.60 -16.65 21.86
C ARG A 173 -1.21 -16.01 21.95
N GLU A 174 -0.42 -16.09 20.88
CA GLU A 174 0.88 -15.43 20.83
C GLU A 174 0.71 -13.90 20.83
N GLY A 175 -0.29 -13.35 20.15
CA GLY A 175 -0.62 -11.93 20.19
C GLY A 175 -0.99 -11.43 21.59
N LEU A 176 -1.85 -12.16 22.29
CA LEU A 176 -2.22 -11.85 23.69
C LEU A 176 -0.99 -11.93 24.61
N LYS A 177 -0.20 -12.98 24.50
CA LYS A 177 1.01 -13.18 25.30
C LYS A 177 2.03 -12.07 25.05
N PHE A 178 2.25 -11.67 23.80
CA PHE A 178 3.14 -10.57 23.44
C PHE A 178 2.74 -9.25 24.11
N CYS A 179 1.42 -8.99 24.21
CA CYS A 179 0.88 -7.81 24.87
C CYS A 179 0.77 -7.93 26.39
N GLY A 180 1.01 -9.10 26.97
CA GLY A 180 0.75 -9.36 28.39
C GLY A 180 -0.74 -9.39 28.74
N PHE A 181 -1.59 -9.70 27.77
CA PHE A 181 -3.05 -9.75 27.89
C PHE A 181 -3.56 -11.16 28.18
N THR A 182 -4.79 -11.22 28.69
CA THR A 182 -5.50 -12.47 28.93
C THR A 182 -6.77 -12.52 28.07
N ALA A 183 -7.32 -13.71 27.86
CA ALA A 183 -8.55 -13.89 27.09
C ALA A 183 -9.84 -13.55 27.88
N VAL A 184 -9.75 -12.74 28.95
CA VAL A 184 -10.90 -12.42 29.82
C VAL A 184 -11.75 -11.30 29.24
N LYS A 185 -11.12 -10.30 28.59
CA LYS A 185 -11.79 -9.18 27.95
C LYS A 185 -11.49 -9.18 26.46
N PRO A 186 -12.45 -8.74 25.62
CA PRO A 186 -12.21 -8.55 24.19
C PRO A 186 -11.11 -7.50 23.93
N VAL A 187 -10.43 -7.63 22.82
CA VAL A 187 -9.26 -6.82 22.44
C VAL A 187 -9.62 -5.84 21.33
N ILE A 188 -9.33 -4.56 21.55
CA ILE A 188 -9.37 -3.51 20.53
C ILE A 188 -7.95 -3.24 20.03
N LEU A 189 -7.72 -3.43 18.72
CA LEU A 189 -6.49 -2.99 18.05
C LEU A 189 -6.71 -1.62 17.41
N VAL A 190 -5.93 -0.62 17.83
CA VAL A 190 -5.95 0.72 17.24
C VAL A 190 -4.74 0.88 16.33
N ILE A 191 -4.97 1.16 15.03
CA ILE A 191 -3.91 1.28 14.04
C ILE A 191 -4.14 2.46 13.07
N GLY A 192 -3.40 3.55 13.25
CA GLY A 192 -3.50 4.77 12.43
C GLY A 192 -2.64 4.77 11.15
N GLY A 193 -2.13 3.60 10.73
CA GLY A 193 -1.15 3.44 9.65
C GLY A 193 0.30 3.58 10.14
N SER A 194 1.30 3.39 9.24
CA SER A 194 2.72 3.33 9.61
C SER A 194 3.26 4.61 10.26
N LEU A 195 2.71 5.77 9.92
CA LEU A 195 3.08 7.05 10.53
C LEU A 195 2.24 7.37 11.78
N GLY A 196 1.20 6.57 12.05
CA GLY A 196 0.21 6.86 13.08
C GLY A 196 -0.67 8.07 12.75
N SER A 197 -1.72 8.26 13.54
CA SER A 197 -2.65 9.39 13.41
C SER A 197 -2.83 10.08 14.75
N VAL A 198 -2.36 11.32 14.85
CA VAL A 198 -2.49 12.12 16.10
C VAL A 198 -3.96 12.25 16.51
N ALA A 199 -4.86 12.48 15.55
CA ALA A 199 -6.29 12.61 15.83
C ALA A 199 -6.88 11.32 16.42
N VAL A 200 -6.57 10.14 15.82
CA VAL A 200 -7.00 8.84 16.34
C VAL A 200 -6.39 8.56 17.71
N ASN A 201 -5.07 8.79 17.86
CA ASN A 201 -4.39 8.58 19.14
C ASN A 201 -5.02 9.41 20.27
N ASN A 202 -5.28 10.70 20.02
CA ASN A 202 -5.90 11.58 21.01
C ASN A 202 -7.33 11.17 21.33
N ALA A 203 -8.13 10.81 20.31
CA ALA A 203 -9.52 10.36 20.52
C ALA A 203 -9.57 9.08 21.37
N VAL A 204 -8.72 8.10 21.08
CA VAL A 204 -8.66 6.86 21.86
C VAL A 204 -8.18 7.13 23.28
N ARG A 205 -7.15 7.94 23.47
CA ARG A 205 -6.62 8.26 24.80
C ARG A 205 -7.61 9.03 25.66
N SER A 206 -8.42 9.91 25.07
CA SER A 206 -9.44 10.68 25.81
C SER A 206 -10.53 9.82 26.42
N ILE A 207 -10.82 8.65 25.85
CA ILE A 207 -11.83 7.70 26.35
C ILE A 207 -11.23 6.41 26.90
N LEU A 208 -9.89 6.34 27.01
CA LEU A 208 -9.18 5.13 27.44
C LEU A 208 -9.66 4.56 28.77
N PRO A 209 -9.88 5.38 29.84
CA PRO A 209 -10.38 4.85 31.11
C PRO A 209 -11.75 4.17 30.99
N GLU A 210 -12.59 4.62 30.07
CA GLU A 210 -13.89 4.02 29.79
C GLU A 210 -13.76 2.72 29.02
N LEU A 211 -12.92 2.70 27.97
CA LEU A 211 -12.66 1.50 27.19
C LEU A 211 -12.08 0.36 28.03
N LEU A 212 -11.19 0.67 28.98
CA LEU A 212 -10.54 -0.35 29.80
C LEU A 212 -11.44 -1.02 30.83
N LYS A 213 -12.67 -0.52 31.03
CA LYS A 213 -13.66 -1.22 31.86
C LYS A 213 -14.05 -2.56 31.25
N ASP A 214 -14.23 -2.58 29.92
CA ASP A 214 -14.79 -3.73 29.20
C ASP A 214 -13.83 -4.36 28.20
N PHE A 215 -12.75 -3.65 27.82
CA PHE A 215 -11.82 -4.07 26.77
C PHE A 215 -10.37 -4.05 27.23
N GLN A 216 -9.52 -4.74 26.51
CA GLN A 216 -8.07 -4.55 26.46
C GLN A 216 -7.72 -3.81 25.16
N VAL A 217 -6.71 -2.93 25.17
CA VAL A 217 -6.41 -2.05 24.04
C VAL A 217 -4.96 -2.18 23.63
N ILE A 218 -4.73 -2.58 22.38
CA ILE A 218 -3.44 -2.56 21.70
C ILE A 218 -3.40 -1.32 20.81
N HIS A 219 -2.44 -0.40 21.01
CA HIS A 219 -2.41 0.88 20.31
C HIS A 219 -1.12 1.07 19.50
N LEU A 220 -1.20 0.96 18.17
CA LEU A 220 -0.09 1.29 17.27
C LEU A 220 -0.10 2.78 16.97
N CYS A 221 0.64 3.54 17.77
CA CYS A 221 0.60 5.01 17.81
C CYS A 221 1.30 5.69 16.64
N GLY A 222 2.28 5.00 16.03
CA GLY A 222 3.20 5.57 15.04
C GLY A 222 4.46 6.17 15.71
N LYS A 223 5.49 6.37 14.89
CA LYS A 223 6.80 6.84 15.32
C LYS A 223 6.72 8.16 16.11
N ASP A 224 7.47 8.23 17.21
CA ASP A 224 7.59 9.39 18.12
C ASP A 224 6.22 9.84 18.71
N LYS A 225 5.25 8.90 18.87
CA LYS A 225 3.89 9.23 19.36
C LYS A 225 3.42 8.39 20.55
N LEU A 226 4.35 7.72 21.24
CA LEU A 226 4.03 7.08 22.52
C LEU A 226 3.71 8.14 23.58
N ASP A 227 2.85 7.78 24.52
CA ASP A 227 2.54 8.60 25.70
C ASP A 227 3.11 7.90 26.94
N ALA A 228 4.24 8.40 27.44
CA ALA A 228 4.93 7.80 28.57
C ALA A 228 4.08 7.76 29.84
N SER A 229 3.11 8.67 29.99
CA SER A 229 2.23 8.70 31.16
C SER A 229 1.27 7.52 31.25
N LEU A 230 1.06 6.82 30.11
CA LEU A 230 0.18 5.65 30.01
C LEU A 230 0.94 4.32 30.12
N ASN A 231 2.25 4.34 30.31
CA ASN A 231 3.03 3.12 30.46
C ASN A 231 2.64 2.38 31.74
N GLY A 232 2.45 1.06 31.65
CA GLY A 232 2.04 0.23 32.78
C GLY A 232 0.56 0.31 33.13
N THR A 233 -0.27 0.99 32.32
CA THR A 233 -1.72 0.98 32.49
C THR A 233 -2.26 -0.44 32.24
N GLU A 234 -2.94 -1.01 33.21
CA GLU A 234 -3.52 -2.35 33.09
C GLU A 234 -4.51 -2.45 31.92
N GLY A 235 -4.37 -3.47 31.09
CA GLY A 235 -5.20 -3.66 29.91
C GLY A 235 -4.88 -2.74 28.72
N TYR A 236 -3.81 -1.93 28.80
CA TYR A 236 -3.36 -1.07 27.71
C TYR A 236 -1.89 -1.28 27.38
N VAL A 237 -1.61 -1.45 26.09
CA VAL A 237 -0.24 -1.49 25.58
C VAL A 237 -0.12 -0.62 24.33
N GLN A 238 0.99 0.09 24.22
CA GLN A 238 1.24 0.97 23.07
C GLN A 238 2.58 0.66 22.41
N PHE A 239 2.61 0.76 21.08
CA PHE A 239 3.79 0.56 20.27
C PHE A 239 3.90 1.67 19.22
N GLU A 240 5.11 2.06 18.86
CA GLU A 240 5.33 2.93 17.70
C GLU A 240 5.03 2.21 16.39
N TYR A 241 5.57 1.01 16.27
CA TYR A 241 5.45 0.18 15.07
C TYR A 241 5.69 -1.28 15.43
N ILE A 242 4.90 -2.17 14.83
CA ILE A 242 5.06 -3.63 14.92
C ILE A 242 5.14 -4.19 13.50
N LYS A 243 6.00 -5.17 13.29
CA LYS A 243 6.19 -5.81 11.99
C LYS A 243 5.96 -7.31 12.06
N ASP A 244 6.74 -7.99 12.84
CA ASP A 244 6.80 -9.46 12.82
C ASP A 244 5.63 -10.08 13.60
N GLU A 245 5.22 -9.45 14.70
CA GLU A 245 4.10 -9.87 15.54
C GLU A 245 2.74 -9.33 15.06
N LEU A 246 2.73 -8.48 14.03
CA LEU A 246 1.49 -7.84 13.54
C LEU A 246 0.40 -8.86 13.13
N PRO A 247 0.71 -10.00 12.50
CA PRO A 247 -0.29 -11.04 12.23
C PRO A 247 -0.98 -11.55 13.49
N ASP A 248 -0.21 -11.76 14.57
CA ASP A 248 -0.71 -12.29 15.84
C ASP A 248 -1.60 -11.25 16.55
N LEU A 249 -1.22 -9.96 16.45
CA LEU A 249 -2.06 -8.87 16.97
C LEU A 249 -3.38 -8.74 16.20
N PHE A 250 -3.37 -8.95 14.87
CA PHE A 250 -4.61 -9.02 14.10
C PHE A 250 -5.47 -10.21 14.49
N ALA A 251 -4.87 -11.38 14.74
CA ALA A 251 -5.59 -12.57 15.16
C ALA A 251 -6.16 -12.44 16.59
N ALA A 252 -5.48 -11.67 17.46
CA ALA A 252 -5.93 -11.41 18.83
C ALA A 252 -7.02 -10.34 18.93
N ALA A 253 -7.21 -9.52 17.89
CA ALA A 253 -8.14 -8.39 17.91
C ALA A 253 -9.58 -8.83 17.60
N ASP A 254 -10.52 -8.51 18.50
CA ASP A 254 -11.97 -8.65 18.25
C ASP A 254 -12.52 -7.43 17.48
N LEU A 255 -11.92 -6.25 17.66
CA LEU A 255 -12.29 -5.00 17.00
C LEU A 255 -11.05 -4.24 16.55
N ILE A 256 -11.12 -3.63 15.37
CA ILE A 256 -10.06 -2.78 14.86
C ILE A 256 -10.55 -1.34 14.66
N ILE A 257 -9.86 -0.38 15.26
CA ILE A 257 -10.07 1.05 15.03
C ILE A 257 -8.95 1.56 14.12
N SER A 258 -9.32 2.03 12.95
CA SER A 258 -8.38 2.57 11.97
C SER A 258 -8.92 3.85 11.34
N ARG A 259 -8.06 4.55 10.61
CA ARG A 259 -8.52 5.65 9.76
C ARG A 259 -8.96 5.11 8.39
N ALA A 260 -9.99 5.72 7.84
CA ALA A 260 -10.40 5.54 6.45
C ALA A 260 -9.48 6.33 5.48
#